data_29ddecb6fd526bd58a34def677552f16
#
_entry.id   29ddecb6fd526bd58a34def677552f16
#
_cell.length_a   1.000
_cell.length_b   1.000
_cell.length_c   1.000
_cell.angle_alpha   90.00
_cell.angle_beta   90.00
_cell.angle_gamma   90.00
#
_symmetry.space_group_name_H-M   'P 1'
#
loop_
_entity.id
_entity.type
_entity.pdbx_description
1 polymer ?
#
loop_
_entity_poly.entity_id
_entity_poly.type
_entity_poly.pdbx_seq_one_letter_code
_entity_poly.pdbx_strand_id
1 'polypeptide(L)'
;GFTAQHKAFLFGVGSLGAALLQDSGLKQYGLEIVGGFDVRRELAGTEINGIPVYHMDDFPAKQKEYGATIGVITVPVDKAQEVTELIIAGGIKALWNFTPFRIRVPEDIVVQNTSMYAHLAVMFNRLNSINH
;
A
#
# COMPACT_ATOMS: atom_id res chain seq x y z
N GLY A 1 18.54 -16.16 -0.25
CA GLY A 1 17.25 -15.97 -0.45
C GLY A 1 16.78 -16.17 -1.86
N PHE A 2 15.85 -16.98 -1.95
CA PHE A 2 15.21 -17.27 -3.21
C PHE A 2 13.96 -16.47 -3.43
N THR A 3 13.71 -15.52 -2.56
CA THR A 3 12.54 -14.69 -2.68
C THR A 3 12.79 -13.71 -3.81
N ALA A 4 12.06 -13.85 -4.89
CA ALA A 4 12.12 -12.89 -5.97
C ALA A 4 11.63 -11.55 -5.43
N GLN A 5 12.30 -10.48 -5.80
CA GLN A 5 11.85 -9.14 -5.45
C GLN A 5 10.62 -8.82 -6.29
N HIS A 6 9.54 -8.45 -5.62
CA HIS A 6 8.31 -8.03 -6.29
C HIS A 6 8.21 -6.52 -6.21
N LYS A 7 8.11 -5.90 -7.37
CA LYS A 7 7.88 -4.45 -7.43
C LYS A 7 6.47 -4.14 -6.99
N ALA A 8 6.33 -3.14 -6.15
CA ALA A 8 5.04 -2.73 -5.61
C ALA A 8 4.84 -1.23 -5.75
N PHE A 9 3.59 -0.84 -5.90
CA PHE A 9 3.17 0.54 -5.75
C PHE A 9 2.34 0.66 -4.48
N LEU A 10 2.48 1.80 -3.80
CA LEU A 10 1.69 2.10 -2.61
C LEU A 10 0.70 3.20 -2.94
N PHE A 11 -0.56 3.00 -2.59
CA PHE A 11 -1.65 3.91 -2.92
C PHE A 11 -2.20 4.53 -1.64
N GLY A 12 -2.06 5.85 -1.52
CA GLY A 12 -2.47 6.61 -0.36
C GLY A 12 -1.29 6.97 0.55
N VAL A 13 -0.69 8.15 0.33
CA VAL A 13 0.50 8.60 1.05
C VAL A 13 0.07 9.51 2.20
N GLY A 14 -0.78 8.99 3.09
CA GLY A 14 -1.11 9.63 4.35
C GLY A 14 -0.12 9.17 5.43
N SER A 15 -0.54 9.25 6.70
CA SER A 15 0.34 8.89 7.81
C SER A 15 0.84 7.44 7.72
N LEU A 16 -0.07 6.50 7.47
CA LEU A 16 0.31 5.10 7.37
C LEU A 16 1.15 4.83 6.13
N GLY A 17 0.71 5.34 4.97
CA GLY A 17 1.44 5.14 3.73
C GLY A 17 2.85 5.69 3.80
N ALA A 18 3.02 6.91 4.34
CA ALA A 18 4.33 7.52 4.51
C ALA A 18 5.21 6.68 5.45
N ALA A 19 4.64 6.15 6.53
CA ALA A 19 5.38 5.30 7.45
C ALA A 19 5.86 4.02 6.78
N LEU A 20 5.03 3.40 5.95
CA LEU A 20 5.42 2.20 5.21
C LEU A 20 6.51 2.50 4.19
N LEU A 21 6.47 3.66 3.54
CA LEU A 21 7.52 4.06 2.60
C LEU A 21 8.86 4.24 3.31
N GLN A 22 8.85 4.63 4.57
CA GLN A 22 10.06 4.80 5.36
C GLN A 22 10.61 3.49 5.92
N ASP A 23 9.81 2.43 5.90
CA ASP A 23 10.20 1.15 6.46
C ASP A 23 11.01 0.33 5.45
N SER A 24 12.32 0.24 5.65
CA SER A 24 13.20 -0.53 4.79
C SER A 24 13.08 -2.04 5.03
N GLY A 25 12.41 -2.44 6.10
CA GLY A 25 12.26 -3.86 6.45
C GLY A 25 11.40 -4.64 5.46
N LEU A 26 10.57 -3.97 4.68
CA LEU A 26 9.72 -4.64 3.69
C LEU A 26 10.52 -5.38 2.62
N LYS A 27 11.72 -4.90 2.31
CA LYS A 27 12.60 -5.58 1.34
C LYS A 27 12.99 -6.99 1.80
N GLN A 28 13.05 -7.22 3.10
CA GLN A 28 13.38 -8.53 3.65
C GLN A 28 12.34 -9.58 3.25
N TYR A 29 11.12 -9.15 2.96
CA TYR A 29 10.03 -10.03 2.59
C TYR A 29 9.81 -10.08 1.08
N GLY A 30 10.76 -9.54 0.30
CA GLY A 30 10.68 -9.56 -1.15
C GLY A 30 9.84 -8.45 -1.76
N LEU A 31 9.52 -7.42 -0.98
CA LEU A 31 8.69 -6.30 -1.43
C LEU A 31 9.54 -5.08 -1.69
N GLU A 32 9.59 -4.63 -2.94
CA GLU A 32 10.29 -3.41 -3.32
C GLU A 32 9.28 -2.37 -3.78
N ILE A 33 9.02 -1.37 -2.93
CA ILE A 33 8.10 -0.29 -3.29
C ILE A 33 8.84 0.70 -4.19
N VAL A 34 8.36 0.84 -5.42
CA VAL A 34 9.03 1.69 -6.43
C VAL A 34 8.31 3.01 -6.65
N GLY A 35 7.17 3.22 -6.02
CA GLY A 35 6.45 4.48 -6.13
C GLY A 35 5.26 4.54 -5.19
N GLY A 36 4.90 5.75 -4.80
CA GLY A 36 3.69 6.03 -4.05
C GLY A 36 2.76 6.88 -4.90
N PHE A 37 1.46 6.73 -4.70
CA PHE A 37 0.44 7.49 -5.42
C PHE A 37 -0.52 8.16 -4.45
N ASP A 38 -0.88 9.39 -4.74
CA ASP A 38 -1.85 10.13 -3.93
C ASP A 38 -2.66 11.06 -4.83
N VAL A 39 -3.84 11.42 -4.39
CA VAL A 39 -4.69 12.37 -5.13
C VAL A 39 -4.33 13.82 -4.86
N ARG A 40 -3.54 14.08 -3.82
CA ARG A 40 -3.11 15.44 -3.49
C ARG A 40 -1.96 15.85 -4.39
N ARG A 41 -2.20 16.89 -5.19
CA ARG A 41 -1.22 17.33 -6.19
C ARG A 41 0.06 17.88 -5.58
N GLU A 42 0.00 18.42 -4.38
CA GLU A 42 1.18 18.95 -3.68
C GLU A 42 2.18 17.88 -3.30
N LEU A 43 1.77 16.62 -3.27
CA LEU A 43 2.68 15.51 -3.00
C LEU A 43 3.38 15.00 -4.25
N ALA A 44 2.84 15.30 -5.44
CA ALA A 44 3.44 14.83 -6.68
C ALA A 44 4.82 15.47 -6.88
N GLY A 45 5.80 14.63 -7.19
CA GLY A 45 7.18 15.09 -7.36
C GLY A 45 8.01 15.10 -6.09
N THR A 46 7.41 14.75 -4.95
CA THR A 46 8.17 14.59 -3.71
C THR A 46 8.73 13.18 -3.60
N GLU A 47 9.60 12.94 -2.63
CA GLU A 47 10.17 11.64 -2.36
C GLU A 47 10.13 11.34 -0.87
N ILE A 48 9.93 10.07 -0.53
CA ILE A 48 10.01 9.59 0.84
C ILE A 48 10.96 8.41 0.84
N ASN A 49 12.06 8.52 1.56
CA ASN A 49 13.08 7.47 1.62
C ASN A 49 13.57 7.07 0.21
N GLY A 50 13.72 8.05 -0.67
CA GLY A 50 14.15 7.83 -2.05
C GLY A 50 13.06 7.28 -2.97
N ILE A 51 11.86 7.04 -2.47
CA ILE A 51 10.75 6.53 -3.26
C ILE A 51 9.93 7.70 -3.79
N PRO A 52 9.79 7.83 -5.12
CA PRO A 52 9.05 8.96 -5.67
C PRO A 52 7.56 8.85 -5.40
N VAL A 53 6.91 9.99 -5.22
CA VAL A 53 5.47 10.09 -5.07
C VAL A 53 4.89 10.76 -6.31
N TYR A 54 3.87 10.13 -6.87
CA TYR A 54 3.20 10.59 -8.09
C TYR A 54 1.74 10.92 -7.80
N HIS A 55 1.14 11.67 -8.70
CA HIS A 55 -0.31 11.84 -8.67
C HIS A 55 -0.98 10.56 -9.17
N MET A 56 -2.14 10.24 -8.61
CA MET A 56 -2.89 9.03 -8.96
C MET A 56 -3.20 8.94 -10.46
N ASP A 57 -3.39 10.09 -11.13
CA ASP A 57 -3.66 10.12 -12.56
C ASP A 57 -2.49 9.56 -13.40
N ASP A 58 -1.29 9.54 -12.84
CA ASP A 58 -0.11 9.04 -13.54
C ASP A 58 0.08 7.53 -13.38
N PHE A 59 -0.80 6.87 -12.63
CA PHE A 59 -0.67 5.44 -12.37
C PHE A 59 -0.61 4.60 -13.66
N PRO A 60 -1.51 4.78 -14.65
CA PRO A 60 -1.43 3.95 -15.85
C PRO A 60 -0.08 4.03 -16.57
N ALA A 61 0.48 5.25 -16.67
CA ALA A 61 1.76 5.44 -17.33
C ALA A 61 2.90 4.83 -16.51
N LYS A 62 2.89 5.01 -15.20
CA LYS A 62 3.92 4.45 -14.33
C LYS A 62 3.84 2.93 -14.25
N GLN A 63 2.64 2.38 -14.34
CA GLN A 63 2.48 0.93 -14.37
C GLN A 63 3.09 0.32 -15.63
N LYS A 64 2.93 0.99 -16.77
CA LYS A 64 3.58 0.54 -18.01
C LYS A 64 5.10 0.59 -17.88
N GLU A 65 5.62 1.61 -17.21
CA GLU A 65 7.06 1.79 -17.05
C GLU A 65 7.65 0.78 -16.09
N TYR A 66 7.03 0.54 -14.93
CA TYR A 66 7.61 -0.28 -13.88
C TYR A 66 7.10 -1.71 -13.84
N GLY A 67 5.88 -1.96 -14.28
CA GLY A 67 5.32 -3.30 -14.26
C GLY A 67 5.19 -3.86 -12.85
N ALA A 68 4.67 -3.07 -11.92
CA ALA A 68 4.49 -3.53 -10.54
C ALA A 68 3.51 -4.70 -10.49
N THR A 69 3.79 -5.67 -9.63
CA THR A 69 2.97 -6.86 -9.46
C THR A 69 2.11 -6.81 -8.20
N ILE A 70 2.43 -5.90 -7.27
CA ILE A 70 1.74 -5.78 -5.99
C ILE A 70 1.28 -4.34 -5.80
N GLY A 71 0.04 -4.19 -5.33
CA GLY A 71 -0.48 -2.89 -4.91
C GLY A 71 -0.72 -2.89 -3.40
N VAL A 72 -0.11 -1.94 -2.70
CA VAL A 72 -0.31 -1.75 -1.26
C VAL A 72 -1.33 -0.64 -1.08
N ILE A 73 -2.42 -0.91 -0.36
CA ILE A 73 -3.55 0.01 -0.24
C ILE A 73 -3.60 0.62 1.16
N THR A 74 -3.34 1.93 1.24
CA THR A 74 -3.34 2.69 2.48
C THR A 74 -4.17 3.97 2.36
N VAL A 75 -5.18 3.96 1.48
CA VAL A 75 -6.08 5.09 1.27
C VAL A 75 -7.13 5.15 2.39
N PRO A 76 -7.86 6.27 2.52
CA PRO A 76 -9.01 6.33 3.43
C PRO A 76 -10.03 5.25 3.10
N VAL A 77 -10.74 4.76 4.14
CA VAL A 77 -11.63 3.61 4.02
C VAL A 77 -12.72 3.81 2.97
N ASP A 78 -13.22 5.03 2.81
CA ASP A 78 -14.26 5.35 1.84
C ASP A 78 -13.77 5.37 0.39
N LYS A 79 -12.45 5.29 0.18
CA LYS A 79 -11.83 5.25 -1.14
C LYS A 79 -11.29 3.87 -1.51
N ALA A 80 -11.32 2.94 -0.58
CA ALA A 80 -10.63 1.65 -0.74
C ALA A 80 -11.12 0.85 -1.96
N GLN A 81 -12.43 0.74 -2.15
CA GLN A 81 -12.98 -0.03 -3.27
C GLN A 81 -12.69 0.63 -4.61
N GLU A 82 -12.88 1.94 -4.68
CA GLU A 82 -12.63 2.71 -5.91
C GLU A 82 -11.16 2.57 -6.35
N VAL A 83 -10.23 2.73 -5.41
CA VAL A 83 -8.81 2.61 -5.72
C VAL A 83 -8.46 1.17 -6.09
N THR A 84 -9.03 0.19 -5.40
CA THR A 84 -8.84 -1.22 -5.73
C THR A 84 -9.18 -1.50 -7.20
N GLU A 85 -10.30 -0.97 -7.66
CA GLU A 85 -10.73 -1.18 -9.05
C GLU A 85 -9.78 -0.54 -10.05
N LEU A 86 -9.24 0.64 -9.73
CA LEU A 86 -8.25 1.30 -10.57
C LEU A 86 -6.96 0.49 -10.64
N ILE A 87 -6.51 -0.06 -9.51
CA ILE A 87 -5.28 -0.86 -9.45
C ILE A 87 -5.43 -2.12 -10.30
N ILE A 88 -6.55 -2.80 -10.17
CA ILE A 88 -6.83 -4.02 -10.94
C ILE A 88 -6.90 -3.70 -12.43
N ALA A 89 -7.54 -2.60 -12.80
CA ALA A 89 -7.61 -2.17 -14.20
C ALA A 89 -6.21 -1.91 -14.78
N GLY A 90 -5.24 -1.55 -13.96
CA GLY A 90 -3.86 -1.36 -14.36
C GLY A 90 -3.06 -2.65 -14.48
N GLY A 91 -3.69 -3.79 -14.21
CA GLY A 91 -3.03 -5.09 -14.39
C GLY A 91 -2.37 -5.67 -13.15
N ILE A 92 -2.49 -5.04 -12.01
CA ILE A 92 -1.96 -5.58 -10.75
C ILE A 92 -2.91 -6.66 -10.23
N LYS A 93 -2.37 -7.82 -9.87
CA LYS A 93 -3.16 -8.98 -9.46
C LYS A 93 -2.98 -9.40 -8.01
N ALA A 94 -2.09 -8.75 -7.27
CA ALA A 94 -1.89 -9.02 -5.86
C ALA A 94 -2.02 -7.71 -5.07
N LEU A 95 -2.88 -7.71 -4.06
CA LEU A 95 -3.17 -6.53 -3.28
C LEU A 95 -2.89 -6.79 -1.80
N TRP A 96 -2.21 -5.86 -1.16
CA TRP A 96 -2.01 -5.88 0.28
C TRP A 96 -2.83 -4.73 0.86
N ASN A 97 -3.97 -5.09 1.44
CA ASN A 97 -4.94 -4.11 1.94
C ASN A 97 -4.72 -3.82 3.41
N PHE A 98 -4.30 -2.61 3.72
CA PHE A 98 -4.11 -2.14 5.10
C PHE A 98 -5.32 -1.36 5.62
N THR A 99 -6.37 -1.17 4.79
CA THR A 99 -7.57 -0.47 5.24
C THR A 99 -8.48 -1.43 6.02
N PRO A 100 -9.37 -0.92 6.87
CA PRO A 100 -10.35 -1.78 7.51
C PRO A 100 -11.52 -2.18 6.59
N PHE A 101 -11.53 -1.69 5.36
CA PHE A 101 -12.60 -2.00 4.40
C PHE A 101 -12.35 -3.36 3.74
N ARG A 102 -13.42 -4.15 3.65
CA ARG A 102 -13.34 -5.43 2.94
C ARG A 102 -13.53 -5.19 1.45
N ILE A 103 -12.43 -5.13 0.72
CA ILE A 103 -12.46 -4.89 -0.72
C ILE A 103 -13.01 -6.11 -1.45
N ARG A 104 -13.75 -5.86 -2.53
CA ARG A 104 -14.30 -6.90 -3.40
C ARG A 104 -13.48 -6.96 -4.67
N VAL A 105 -13.03 -8.17 -5.00
CA VAL A 105 -12.16 -8.40 -6.16
C VAL A 105 -12.62 -9.63 -6.94
N PRO A 106 -12.29 -9.71 -8.24
CA PRO A 106 -12.48 -10.93 -9.01
C PRO A 106 -11.67 -12.10 -8.46
N GLU A 107 -12.03 -13.31 -8.84
CA GLU A 107 -11.40 -14.53 -8.33
C GLU A 107 -9.91 -14.65 -8.62
N ASP A 108 -9.44 -14.04 -9.70
CA ASP A 108 -8.02 -14.12 -10.08
C ASP A 108 -7.14 -13.12 -9.36
N ILE A 109 -7.69 -12.33 -8.45
CA ILE A 109 -6.94 -11.34 -7.67
C ILE A 109 -6.65 -11.88 -6.28
N VAL A 110 -5.38 -11.85 -5.89
CA VAL A 110 -4.95 -12.27 -4.55
C VAL A 110 -5.02 -11.06 -3.62
N VAL A 111 -5.63 -11.24 -2.45
CA VAL A 111 -5.73 -10.18 -1.44
C VAL A 111 -5.19 -10.68 -0.11
N GLN A 112 -4.28 -9.90 0.46
CA GLN A 112 -3.83 -10.06 1.84
C GLN A 112 -4.39 -8.87 2.63
N ASN A 113 -5.12 -9.15 3.69
CA ASN A 113 -5.66 -8.10 4.56
C ASN A 113 -4.86 -8.01 5.84
N THR A 114 -4.45 -6.79 6.20
CA THR A 114 -3.73 -6.52 7.44
C THR A 114 -4.34 -5.27 8.06
N SER A 115 -5.03 -5.43 9.17
CA SER A 115 -5.65 -4.30 9.84
C SER A 115 -4.69 -3.72 10.87
N MET A 116 -4.24 -2.50 10.64
CA MET A 116 -3.40 -1.77 11.59
C MET A 116 -4.19 -1.43 12.85
N TYR A 117 -5.50 -1.21 12.73
CA TYR A 117 -6.34 -0.96 13.90
C TYR A 117 -6.35 -2.14 14.85
N ALA A 118 -6.41 -3.36 14.33
CA ALA A 118 -6.37 -4.56 15.16
C ALA A 118 -5.03 -4.64 15.90
N HIS A 119 -3.93 -4.35 15.21
CA HIS A 119 -2.61 -4.36 15.85
C HIS A 119 -2.50 -3.31 16.95
N LEU A 120 -3.01 -2.11 16.72
CA LEU A 120 -3.02 -1.05 17.72
C LEU A 120 -3.87 -1.42 18.90
N ALA A 121 -5.05 -2.01 18.66
CA ALA A 121 -5.94 -2.44 19.75
C ALA A 121 -5.27 -3.47 20.65
N VAL A 122 -4.57 -4.44 20.05
CA VAL A 122 -3.82 -5.43 20.81
C VAL A 122 -2.72 -4.76 21.66
N MET A 123 -2.00 -3.83 21.06
CA MET A 123 -0.94 -3.12 21.78
C MET A 123 -1.49 -2.32 22.94
N PHE A 124 -2.59 -1.58 22.74
CA PHE A 124 -3.20 -0.81 23.81
C PHE A 124 -3.73 -1.70 24.93
N ASN A 125 -4.31 -2.84 24.59
CA ASN A 125 -4.78 -3.81 25.60
C ASN A 125 -3.61 -4.33 26.44
N ARG A 126 -2.48 -4.62 25.81
CA ARG A 126 -1.28 -5.05 26.53
C ARG A 126 -0.76 -3.98 27.46
N LEU A 127 -0.74 -2.74 27.02
CA LEU A 127 -0.31 -1.61 27.85
C LEU A 127 -1.22 -1.47 29.07
N ASN A 128 -2.52 -1.56 28.86
CA ASN A 128 -3.48 -1.46 29.95
C ASN A 128 -3.31 -2.60 30.96
N SER A 129 -3.01 -3.80 30.49
CA SER A 129 -2.77 -4.95 31.37
C SER A 129 -1.52 -4.78 32.22
N ILE A 130 -0.47 -4.17 31.67
CA ILE A 130 0.77 -3.90 32.39
C ILE A 130 0.57 -2.85 33.47
N ASN A 131 -0.27 -1.84 33.20
CA ASN A 131 -0.48 -0.72 34.11
C ASN A 131 -1.51 -1.00 35.20
N HIS A 132 -2.12 -2.14 35.16
CA HIS A 132 -3.06 -2.62 36.19
C HIS A 132 -2.46 -3.77 36.94
#